data_246ba0016106d9dbbc4ba47b24d3d2fb
#
_entry.id   246ba0016106d9dbbc4ba47b24d3d2fb
#
_cell.length_a   1.000
_cell.length_b   1.000
_cell.length_c   1.000
_cell.angle_alpha   90.00
_cell.angle_beta   90.00
_cell.angle_gamma   90.00
#
_symmetry.space_group_name_H-M   'P 1'
#
loop_
_entity.id
_entity.type
_entity.pdbx_description
1 polymer ?
#
loop_
_entity_poly.entity_id
_entity_poly.type
_entity_poly.pdbx_seq_one_letter_code
_entity_poly.pdbx_strand_id
1 'polypeptide(L)'
;ILDEKDKRLRLVSQEVSFPLSKEDKNNIELMEEYLVNSQIEERAEKYDLRPGMGMAAIQIGIPKRYIVIVQEVEEGFDSYIVINPKIVSNSAEMIYVEDGEGCLSVNRECEGIVPRYARVTVEGYDMEGNKIKIRAREELAIAFQHEIDHLNGILFVDKIDSKNPFKNIDQYRPI
;
A
#
# COMPACT_ATOMS: atom_id res chain seq x y z
N ILE A 1 -1.85 4.29 13.79
CA ILE A 1 -2.20 4.47 12.36
C ILE A 1 -3.24 5.58 12.26
N LEU A 2 -2.99 6.56 11.39
CA LEU A 2 -3.88 7.69 11.20
C LEU A 2 -5.19 7.26 10.54
N ASP A 3 -6.30 7.84 11.00
CA ASP A 3 -7.63 7.65 10.41
C ASP A 3 -7.83 8.57 9.18
N GLU A 4 -8.71 8.18 8.27
CA GLU A 4 -8.99 8.94 7.03
C GLU A 4 -9.38 10.41 7.26
N LYS A 5 -9.85 10.75 8.44
CA LYS A 5 -10.23 12.13 8.81
C LYS A 5 -9.02 12.99 9.18
N ASP A 6 -7.87 12.37 9.42
CA ASP A 6 -6.65 13.10 9.75
C ASP A 6 -6.10 13.77 8.50
N LYS A 7 -5.96 15.09 8.56
CA LYS A 7 -5.53 15.91 7.42
C LYS A 7 -4.12 15.58 6.94
N ARG A 8 -3.27 15.00 7.80
CA ARG A 8 -1.90 14.62 7.43
C ARG A 8 -1.87 13.58 6.32
N LEU A 9 -2.91 12.72 6.21
CA LEU A 9 -3.02 11.75 5.13
C LEU A 9 -3.14 12.37 3.74
N ARG A 10 -3.47 13.66 3.68
CA ARG A 10 -3.60 14.39 2.41
C ARG A 10 -2.32 15.10 1.97
N LEU A 11 -1.26 15.02 2.76
CA LEU A 11 0.03 15.59 2.41
C LEU A 11 0.70 14.77 1.31
N VAL A 12 1.45 15.47 0.46
CA VAL A 12 2.36 14.82 -0.50
C VAL A 12 3.68 14.57 0.23
N SER A 13 4.05 13.30 0.35
CA SER A 13 5.27 12.90 1.03
C SER A 13 6.52 13.29 0.24
N GLN A 14 7.61 13.57 0.94
CA GLN A 14 8.87 14.05 0.37
C GLN A 14 9.85 12.89 0.13
N GLU A 15 10.65 13.02 -0.91
CA GLU A 15 11.72 12.06 -1.17
C GLU A 15 12.72 12.02 0.00
N VAL A 16 13.27 10.84 0.21
CA VAL A 16 14.23 10.57 1.28
C VAL A 16 15.63 10.54 0.71
N SER A 17 16.57 11.17 1.41
CA SER A 17 17.98 11.15 1.06
C SER A 17 18.70 9.97 1.74
N PHE A 18 19.78 9.49 1.13
CA PHE A 18 20.59 8.42 1.68
C PHE A 18 21.92 8.95 2.24
N PRO A 19 22.48 8.31 3.27
CA PRO A 19 21.96 7.13 3.96
C PRO A 19 20.71 7.45 4.78
N LEU A 20 19.86 6.43 4.99
CA LEU A 20 18.66 6.57 5.82
C LEU A 20 19.07 6.87 7.26
N SER A 21 18.27 7.72 7.92
CA SER A 21 18.43 7.97 9.34
C SER A 21 18.11 6.70 10.14
N LYS A 22 18.66 6.62 11.35
CA LYS A 22 18.34 5.53 12.28
C LYS A 22 16.84 5.49 12.60
N GLU A 23 16.22 6.65 12.70
CA GLU A 23 14.78 6.79 12.94
C GLU A 23 13.97 6.20 11.77
N ASP A 24 14.32 6.51 10.52
CA ASP A 24 13.63 5.96 9.36
C ASP A 24 13.78 4.44 9.25
N LYS A 25 14.97 3.91 9.52
CA LYS A 25 15.21 2.46 9.56
C LYS A 25 14.33 1.79 10.61
N ASN A 26 14.26 2.38 11.80
CA ASN A 26 13.44 1.86 12.89
C ASN A 26 11.94 1.90 12.54
N ASN A 27 11.47 2.98 11.92
CA ASN A 27 10.08 3.10 11.49
C ASN A 27 9.72 2.05 10.45
N ILE A 28 10.59 1.80 9.49
CA ILE A 28 10.38 0.76 8.46
C ILE A 28 10.28 -0.62 9.10
N GLU A 29 11.17 -0.94 10.05
CA GLU A 29 11.13 -2.20 10.78
C GLU A 29 9.83 -2.38 11.56
N LEU A 30 9.35 -1.31 12.20
CA LEU A 30 8.07 -1.33 12.92
C LEU A 30 6.88 -1.51 11.99
N MET A 31 6.91 -0.90 10.82
CA MET A 31 5.86 -1.07 9.80
C MET A 31 5.82 -2.53 9.33
N GLU A 32 6.96 -3.12 9.03
CA GLU A 32 7.05 -4.52 8.62
C GLU A 32 6.57 -5.45 9.73
N GLU A 33 7.01 -5.25 10.95
CA GLU A 33 6.59 -6.03 12.12
C GLU A 33 5.07 -5.98 12.32
N TYR A 34 4.48 -4.79 12.23
CA TYR A 34 3.03 -4.64 12.32
C TYR A 34 2.33 -5.49 11.26
N LEU A 35 2.74 -5.38 10.01
CA LEU A 35 2.09 -6.07 8.90
C LEU A 35 2.20 -7.59 9.03
N VAL A 36 3.39 -8.11 9.37
CA VAL A 36 3.59 -9.54 9.60
C VAL A 36 2.69 -10.03 10.76
N ASN A 37 2.74 -9.35 11.89
CA ASN A 37 1.94 -9.74 13.05
C ASN A 37 0.42 -9.66 12.77
N SER A 38 -0.01 -8.69 11.99
CA SER A 38 -1.42 -8.54 11.64
C SER A 38 -1.96 -9.67 10.76
N GLN A 39 -1.08 -10.37 10.06
CA GLN A 39 -1.44 -11.48 9.18
C GLN A 39 -1.32 -12.85 9.86
N ILE A 40 -0.85 -12.90 11.09
CA ILE A 40 -0.79 -14.12 11.91
C ILE A 40 -1.95 -14.06 12.90
N GLU A 41 -2.94 -14.93 12.71
CA GLU A 41 -4.21 -14.91 13.46
C GLU A 41 -4.02 -14.78 14.99
N GLU A 42 -3.19 -15.63 15.58
CA GLU A 42 -2.93 -15.59 17.02
C GLU A 42 -2.37 -14.24 17.51
N ARG A 43 -1.50 -13.64 16.71
CA ARG A 43 -0.88 -12.35 17.02
C ARG A 43 -1.84 -11.20 16.78
N ALA A 44 -2.61 -11.27 15.70
CA ALA A 44 -3.62 -10.27 15.39
C ALA A 44 -4.68 -10.20 16.51
N GLU A 45 -5.14 -11.34 17.01
CA GLU A 45 -6.07 -11.41 18.13
C GLU A 45 -5.44 -10.91 19.43
N LYS A 46 -4.23 -11.38 19.74
CA LYS A 46 -3.54 -11.03 20.99
C LYS A 46 -3.28 -9.53 21.12
N TYR A 47 -2.91 -8.87 20.03
CA TYR A 47 -2.55 -7.45 20.03
C TYR A 47 -3.65 -6.56 19.45
N ASP A 48 -4.81 -7.11 19.17
CA ASP A 48 -5.94 -6.40 18.55
C ASP A 48 -5.52 -5.65 17.28
N LEU A 49 -4.88 -6.39 16.37
CA LEU A 49 -4.40 -5.84 15.10
C LEU A 49 -5.38 -6.15 13.97
N ARG A 50 -5.70 -5.14 13.20
CA ARG A 50 -6.45 -5.32 11.97
C ARG A 50 -5.48 -5.78 10.87
N PRO A 51 -5.78 -6.87 10.15
CA PRO A 51 -4.90 -7.38 9.09
C PRO A 51 -4.70 -6.36 7.98
N GLY A 52 -3.46 -6.20 7.56
CA GLY A 52 -3.10 -5.35 6.45
C GLY A 52 -1.96 -5.94 5.64
N MET A 53 -1.98 -5.71 4.32
CA MET A 53 -0.94 -6.15 3.40
C MET A 53 0.14 -5.10 3.21
N GLY A 54 -0.21 -3.82 3.28
CA GLY A 54 0.72 -2.73 3.02
C GLY A 54 0.50 -1.51 3.91
N MET A 55 1.53 -0.69 3.99
CA MET A 55 1.52 0.56 4.74
C MET A 55 2.49 1.56 4.12
N ALA A 56 2.05 2.81 4.03
CA ALA A 56 2.89 3.94 3.67
C ALA A 56 3.27 4.74 4.92
N ALA A 57 4.42 5.36 4.93
CA ALA A 57 4.94 6.10 6.09
C ALA A 57 3.98 7.19 6.57
N ILE A 58 3.24 7.83 5.67
CA ILE A 58 2.27 8.86 6.06
C ILE A 58 1.17 8.32 6.98
N GLN A 59 0.85 7.02 6.90
CA GLN A 59 -0.16 6.42 7.78
C GLN A 59 0.28 6.36 9.25
N ILE A 60 1.56 6.51 9.52
CA ILE A 60 2.09 6.69 10.88
C ILE A 60 2.56 8.12 11.13
N GLY A 61 2.12 9.06 10.31
CA GLY A 61 2.39 10.49 10.50
C GLY A 61 3.73 10.97 9.97
N ILE A 62 4.42 10.18 9.14
CA ILE A 62 5.74 10.51 8.59
C ILE A 62 5.60 10.88 7.11
N PRO A 63 5.76 12.16 6.73
CA PRO A 63 5.56 12.60 5.35
C PRO A 63 6.80 12.32 4.47
N LYS A 64 7.25 11.08 4.46
CA LYS A 64 8.40 10.62 3.69
C LYS A 64 8.00 9.48 2.76
N ARG A 65 8.64 9.40 1.60
CA ARG A 65 8.29 8.45 0.55
C ARG A 65 8.93 7.08 0.78
N TYR A 66 8.40 6.32 1.72
CA TYR A 66 8.69 4.89 1.82
C TYR A 66 7.44 4.10 2.15
N ILE A 67 7.41 2.88 1.64
CA ILE A 67 6.29 1.95 1.78
C ILE A 67 6.81 0.57 2.15
N VAL A 68 5.97 -0.21 2.81
CA VAL A 68 6.22 -1.61 3.15
C VAL A 68 5.00 -2.42 2.73
N ILE A 69 5.23 -3.53 2.01
CA ILE A 69 4.20 -4.49 1.65
C ILE A 69 4.68 -5.86 2.11
N VAL A 70 3.82 -6.59 2.80
CA VAL A 70 4.10 -7.94 3.29
C VAL A 70 3.05 -8.88 2.73
N GLN A 71 3.49 -9.89 2.01
CA GLN A 71 2.63 -10.89 1.38
C GLN A 71 2.93 -12.26 1.97
N GLU A 72 1.90 -12.93 2.46
CA GLU A 72 2.04 -14.32 2.91
C GLU A 72 2.29 -15.21 1.70
N VAL A 73 3.28 -16.06 1.83
CA VAL A 73 3.66 -17.07 0.83
C VAL A 73 3.62 -18.44 1.47
N GLU A 74 3.86 -19.48 0.67
CA GLU A 74 3.76 -20.89 1.12
C GLU A 74 4.58 -21.16 2.38
N GLU A 75 5.77 -20.58 2.49
CA GLU A 75 6.66 -20.72 3.65
C GLU A 75 7.04 -19.34 4.23
N GLY A 76 6.11 -18.72 4.94
CA GLY A 76 6.38 -17.45 5.63
C GLY A 76 5.85 -16.23 4.89
N PHE A 77 6.66 -15.17 4.84
CA PHE A 77 6.27 -13.89 4.27
C PHE A 77 7.35 -13.31 3.36
N ASP A 78 6.93 -12.74 2.24
CA ASP A 78 7.78 -11.89 1.43
C ASP A 78 7.52 -10.44 1.81
N SER A 79 8.58 -9.70 2.07
CA SER A 79 8.50 -8.26 2.38
C SER A 79 9.08 -7.45 1.24
N TYR A 80 8.35 -6.40 0.87
CA TYR A 80 8.77 -5.43 -0.14
C TYR A 80 8.90 -4.07 0.54
N ILE A 81 10.13 -3.64 0.73
CA ILE A 81 10.44 -2.32 1.32
C ILE A 81 11.01 -1.46 0.21
N VAL A 82 10.32 -0.38 -0.13
CA VAL A 82 10.72 0.49 -1.24
C VAL A 82 10.76 1.94 -0.78
N ILE A 83 11.93 2.56 -0.93
CA ILE A 83 12.17 3.96 -0.64
C ILE A 83 12.11 4.74 -1.96
N ASN A 84 11.40 5.87 -1.95
CA ASN A 84 11.16 6.70 -3.14
C ASN A 84 10.59 5.89 -4.31
N PRO A 85 9.50 5.13 -4.10
CA PRO A 85 8.93 4.29 -5.14
C PRO A 85 8.30 5.11 -6.26
N LYS A 86 8.41 4.57 -7.48
CA LYS A 86 7.81 5.18 -8.67
C LYS A 86 7.33 4.09 -9.61
N ILE A 87 6.11 4.20 -10.10
CA ILE A 87 5.59 3.32 -11.14
C ILE A 87 6.13 3.82 -12.47
N VAL A 88 6.93 2.99 -13.14
CA VAL A 88 7.59 3.35 -14.40
C VAL A 88 6.92 2.73 -15.63
N SER A 89 6.13 1.69 -15.45
CA SER A 89 5.31 1.11 -16.52
C SER A 89 4.10 0.38 -15.93
N ASN A 90 3.08 0.23 -16.76
CA ASN A 90 1.84 -0.45 -16.37
C ASN A 90 1.22 -1.16 -17.57
N SER A 91 0.37 -2.16 -17.27
CA SER A 91 -0.42 -2.87 -18.27
C SER A 91 -1.56 -2.01 -18.81
N ALA A 92 -2.08 -2.39 -19.97
CA ALA A 92 -3.36 -1.87 -20.48
C ALA A 92 -4.52 -2.51 -19.71
N GLU A 93 -4.40 -3.79 -19.35
CA GLU A 93 -5.42 -4.50 -18.58
C GLU A 93 -5.60 -3.88 -17.20
N MET A 94 -6.88 -3.72 -16.81
CA MET A 94 -7.26 -3.23 -15.48
C MET A 94 -7.98 -4.31 -14.71
N ILE A 95 -7.76 -4.33 -13.41
CA ILE A 95 -8.37 -5.26 -12.46
C ILE A 95 -8.95 -4.50 -11.27
N TYR A 96 -9.74 -5.19 -10.47
CA TYR A 96 -10.25 -4.66 -9.20
C TYR A 96 -10.43 -5.79 -8.20
N VAL A 97 -10.39 -5.46 -6.91
CA VAL A 97 -10.68 -6.43 -5.85
C VAL A 97 -12.20 -6.59 -5.79
N GLU A 98 -12.69 -7.82 -6.05
CA GLU A 98 -14.13 -8.10 -6.12
C GLU A 98 -14.87 -7.75 -4.84
N ASP A 99 -14.27 -8.09 -3.69
CA ASP A 99 -14.84 -7.81 -2.37
C ASP A 99 -14.60 -6.37 -1.89
N GLY A 100 -13.98 -5.54 -2.72
CA GLY A 100 -13.60 -4.17 -2.39
C GLY A 100 -12.23 -4.07 -1.75
N GLU A 101 -11.58 -2.92 -1.93
CA GLU A 101 -10.31 -2.64 -1.25
C GLU A 101 -10.55 -2.27 0.21
N GLY A 102 -9.56 -2.56 1.05
CA GLY A 102 -9.52 -2.11 2.43
C GLY A 102 -8.27 -1.29 2.69
N CYS A 103 -8.28 -0.51 3.75
CA CYS A 103 -7.14 0.30 4.17
C CYS A 103 -7.11 0.40 5.69
N LEU A 104 -5.93 0.30 6.28
CA LEU A 104 -5.76 0.43 7.73
C LEU A 104 -6.14 1.82 8.26
N SER A 105 -6.21 2.81 7.38
CA SER A 105 -6.64 4.18 7.71
C SER A 105 -8.14 4.41 7.50
N VAL A 106 -8.86 3.47 6.90
CA VAL A 106 -10.29 3.59 6.62
C VAL A 106 -11.04 2.55 7.45
N ASN A 107 -11.77 3.02 8.45
CA ASN A 107 -12.44 2.17 9.46
C ASN A 107 -13.95 2.05 9.22
N ARG A 108 -14.35 1.99 7.97
CA ARG A 108 -15.75 1.83 7.55
C ARG A 108 -15.83 1.00 6.27
N GLU A 109 -16.96 0.42 6.03
CA GLU A 109 -17.23 -0.25 4.77
C GLU A 109 -17.43 0.78 3.66
N CYS A 110 -16.83 0.51 2.50
CA CYS A 110 -16.92 1.37 1.32
C CYS A 110 -17.37 0.54 0.14
N GLU A 111 -18.58 0.81 -0.34
CA GLU A 111 -19.14 0.14 -1.51
C GLU A 111 -18.52 0.70 -2.79
N GLY A 112 -18.16 -0.19 -3.72
CA GLY A 112 -17.67 0.19 -5.02
C GLY A 112 -16.37 -0.49 -5.39
N ILE A 113 -15.94 -0.23 -6.62
CA ILE A 113 -14.71 -0.80 -7.17
C ILE A 113 -13.66 0.30 -7.38
N VAL A 114 -12.40 -0.10 -7.28
CA VAL A 114 -11.24 0.74 -7.59
C VAL A 114 -10.49 0.08 -8.74
N PRO A 115 -10.62 0.59 -9.97
CA PRO A 115 -9.85 0.07 -11.10
C PRO A 115 -8.35 0.31 -10.89
N ARG A 116 -7.58 -0.77 -11.05
CA ARG A 116 -6.13 -0.75 -10.91
C ARG A 116 -5.48 -1.42 -12.12
N TYR A 117 -4.25 -1.05 -12.42
CA TYR A 117 -3.48 -1.78 -13.42
C TYR A 117 -3.22 -3.20 -12.95
N ALA A 118 -3.40 -4.17 -13.85
CA ALA A 118 -3.18 -5.59 -13.53
C ALA A 118 -1.69 -5.90 -13.29
N ARG A 119 -0.80 -5.16 -13.95
CA ARG A 119 0.66 -5.30 -13.84
C ARG A 119 1.29 -3.92 -13.79
N VAL A 120 2.27 -3.78 -12.92
CA VAL A 120 3.08 -2.55 -12.81
C VAL A 120 4.54 -2.91 -12.63
N THR A 121 5.42 -2.01 -13.07
CA THR A 121 6.84 -2.05 -12.73
C THR A 121 7.13 -0.87 -11.82
N VAL A 122 7.67 -1.17 -10.64
CA VAL A 122 8.03 -0.18 -9.62
C VAL A 122 9.54 -0.07 -9.55
N GLU A 123 10.06 1.13 -9.61
CA GLU A 123 11.46 1.42 -9.33
C GLU A 123 11.56 2.24 -8.04
N GLY A 124 12.65 2.06 -7.33
CA GLY A 124 12.94 2.79 -6.10
C GLY A 124 14.27 2.33 -5.54
N TYR A 125 14.40 2.39 -4.22
CA TYR A 125 15.64 2.06 -3.53
C TYR A 125 15.34 1.15 -2.35
N ASP A 126 16.31 0.28 -2.03
CA ASP A 126 16.29 -0.49 -0.79
C ASP A 126 16.78 0.38 0.39
N MET A 127 16.85 -0.21 1.58
CA MET A 127 17.25 0.53 2.79
C MET A 127 18.72 0.97 2.76
N GLU A 128 19.55 0.35 1.94
CA GLU A 128 20.97 0.68 1.77
C GLU A 128 21.21 1.72 0.66
N GLY A 129 20.15 2.16 -0.02
CA GLY A 129 20.25 3.12 -1.10
C GLY A 129 20.57 2.51 -2.46
N ASN A 130 20.47 1.18 -2.60
CA ASN A 130 20.67 0.51 -3.87
C ASN A 130 19.37 0.58 -4.69
N LYS A 131 19.50 0.88 -5.97
CA LYS A 131 18.36 0.94 -6.88
C LYS A 131 17.77 -0.45 -7.07
N ILE A 132 16.44 -0.54 -6.98
CA ILE A 132 15.69 -1.78 -7.17
C ILE A 132 14.58 -1.60 -8.20
N LYS A 133 14.21 -2.69 -8.84
CA LYS A 133 13.11 -2.76 -9.79
C LYS A 133 12.26 -3.99 -9.46
N ILE A 134 10.96 -3.78 -9.30
CA ILE A 134 10.02 -4.84 -8.96
C ILE A 134 8.92 -4.88 -10.01
N ARG A 135 8.70 -6.05 -10.60
CA ARG A 135 7.58 -6.32 -11.48
C ARG A 135 6.50 -7.02 -10.68
N ALA A 136 5.35 -6.38 -10.56
CA ALA A 136 4.23 -6.88 -9.77
C ALA A 136 3.00 -7.08 -10.63
N ARG A 137 2.20 -8.08 -10.26
CA ARG A 137 0.93 -8.39 -10.92
C ARG A 137 -0.13 -8.76 -9.88
N GLU A 138 -1.38 -8.69 -10.31
CA GLU A 138 -2.54 -9.08 -9.48
C GLU A 138 -2.55 -8.33 -8.15
N GLU A 139 -2.78 -9.02 -7.07
CA GLU A 139 -2.88 -8.44 -5.73
C GLU A 139 -1.68 -7.58 -5.33
N LEU A 140 -0.47 -8.03 -5.65
CA LEU A 140 0.75 -7.27 -5.36
C LEU A 140 0.80 -5.96 -6.15
N ALA A 141 0.37 -5.97 -7.42
CA ALA A 141 0.29 -4.76 -8.23
C ALA A 141 -0.70 -3.76 -7.63
N ILE A 142 -1.86 -4.23 -7.16
CA ILE A 142 -2.84 -3.39 -6.47
C ILE A 142 -2.24 -2.78 -5.22
N ALA A 143 -1.55 -3.58 -4.41
CA ALA A 143 -0.92 -3.11 -3.17
C ALA A 143 0.09 -1.98 -3.44
N PHE A 144 0.96 -2.14 -4.43
CA PHE A 144 1.91 -1.08 -4.79
C PHE A 144 1.19 0.22 -5.20
N GLN A 145 0.16 0.12 -6.02
CA GLN A 145 -0.59 1.30 -6.46
C GLN A 145 -1.28 1.99 -5.28
N HIS A 146 -1.90 1.21 -4.39
CA HIS A 146 -2.56 1.70 -3.19
C HIS A 146 -1.59 2.45 -2.26
N GLU A 147 -0.42 1.85 -1.97
CA GLU A 147 0.56 2.47 -1.07
C GLU A 147 1.24 3.69 -1.68
N ILE A 148 1.55 3.66 -2.98
CA ILE A 148 2.13 4.82 -3.67
C ILE A 148 1.12 5.98 -3.72
N ASP A 149 -0.17 5.68 -3.90
CA ASP A 149 -1.23 6.68 -3.81
C ASP A 149 -1.20 7.43 -2.47
N HIS A 150 -1.00 6.71 -1.36
CA HIS A 150 -0.87 7.33 -0.05
C HIS A 150 0.25 8.37 0.01
N LEU A 151 1.36 8.13 -0.69
CA LEU A 151 2.48 9.07 -0.74
C LEU A 151 2.13 10.37 -1.48
N ASN A 152 1.06 10.36 -2.25
CA ASN A 152 0.53 11.50 -2.98
C ASN A 152 -0.77 12.06 -2.37
N GLY A 153 -1.10 11.64 -1.15
CA GLY A 153 -2.28 12.11 -0.43
C GLY A 153 -3.60 11.54 -0.94
N ILE A 154 -3.57 10.39 -1.62
CA ILE A 154 -4.73 9.74 -2.23
C ILE A 154 -5.12 8.50 -1.44
N LEU A 155 -6.39 8.40 -1.09
CA LEU A 155 -6.99 7.21 -0.48
C LEU A 155 -7.78 6.44 -1.54
N PHE A 156 -7.92 5.12 -1.35
CA PHE A 156 -8.67 4.30 -2.32
C PHE A 156 -10.11 4.77 -2.50
N VAL A 157 -10.74 5.30 -1.45
CA VAL A 157 -12.11 5.83 -1.49
C VAL A 157 -12.26 6.99 -2.47
N ASP A 158 -11.18 7.73 -2.73
CA ASP A 158 -11.18 8.83 -3.69
C ASP A 158 -11.34 8.34 -5.14
N LYS A 159 -11.01 7.08 -5.39
CA LYS A 159 -11.05 6.45 -6.71
C LYS A 159 -12.36 5.73 -6.99
N ILE A 160 -13.25 5.64 -6.01
CA ILE A 160 -14.58 5.10 -6.19
C ILE A 160 -15.47 6.22 -6.74
N ASP A 161 -16.18 5.94 -7.85
CA ASP A 161 -17.13 6.92 -8.40
C ASP A 161 -18.30 7.08 -7.41
N SER A 162 -18.49 8.29 -6.91
CA SER A 162 -19.50 8.57 -5.89
C SER A 162 -20.94 8.46 -6.40
N LYS A 163 -21.15 8.64 -7.70
CA LYS A 163 -22.46 8.55 -8.32
C LYS A 163 -22.77 7.15 -8.83
N ASN A 164 -21.76 6.41 -9.24
CA ASN A 164 -21.88 5.05 -9.73
C ASN A 164 -20.68 4.23 -9.24
N PRO A 165 -20.75 3.65 -8.02
CA PRO A 165 -19.63 2.92 -7.42
C PRO A 165 -19.10 1.75 -8.23
N PHE A 166 -19.92 1.19 -9.13
CA PHE A 166 -19.57 0.06 -10.01
C PHE A 166 -19.44 0.46 -11.46
N LYS A 167 -19.14 1.73 -11.73
CA LYS A 167 -18.99 2.27 -13.07
C LYS A 167 -17.99 1.46 -13.90
N ASN A 168 -18.40 1.06 -15.09
CA ASN A 168 -17.58 0.33 -16.06
C ASN A 168 -17.06 -1.03 -15.56
N ILE A 169 -17.71 -1.63 -14.57
CA ILE A 169 -17.27 -2.90 -13.95
C ILE A 169 -17.01 -4.00 -14.99
N ASP A 170 -17.80 -4.06 -16.07
CA ASP A 170 -17.67 -5.07 -17.13
C ASP A 170 -16.39 -4.91 -17.97
N GLN A 171 -15.71 -3.77 -17.86
CA GLN A 171 -14.45 -3.50 -18.56
C GLN A 171 -13.22 -3.99 -17.80
N TYR A 172 -13.40 -4.42 -16.55
CA TYR A 172 -12.31 -4.79 -15.66
C TYR A 172 -12.43 -6.24 -15.20
N ARG A 173 -11.30 -6.86 -14.92
CA ARG A 173 -11.27 -8.24 -14.44
C ARG A 173 -11.29 -8.28 -12.90
N PRO A 174 -12.23 -9.00 -12.28
CA PRO A 174 -12.23 -9.17 -10.82
C PRO A 174 -11.12 -10.13 -10.36
N ILE A 175 -10.59 -9.87 -9.18
CA ILE A 175 -9.65 -10.77 -8.51
C ILE A 175 -10.04 -10.99 -7.05
#